data_05654d59838b1c4b411ad49c37bb021a
#
_entry.id   05654d59838b1c4b411ad49c37bb021a
#
_cell.length_a   1.000
_cell.length_b   1.000
_cell.length_c   1.000
_cell.angle_alpha   90.00
_cell.angle_beta   90.00
_cell.angle_gamma   90.00
#
_symmetry.space_group_name_H-M   'P 1'
#
loop_
_entity.id
_entity.type
_entity.pdbx_description
1 polymer ?
#
loop_
_entity_poly.entity_id
_entity_poly.type
_entity_poly.pdbx_seq_one_letter_code
_entity_poly.pdbx_strand_id
1 'polypeptide(L)'
;KELAEARSQGREEWVAEIHARFSYRMHNLSEFMKTLLQRFTRWFNRTHQRSGTLWEERYKSVIVESGIAARTMAAYIDLNPVRAGMVSDPADYRWSSYGEAVGGGPKGNGKKARAGLVRACMSHQGEGFEAAKWKEISRIYRRTMGLALGRKSGRAAVDRVLEIQRRSQTAATEMEALEAQDN
;
A
#
# COMPACT_ATOMS: atom_id res chain seq x y z
N LYS A 1 15.10 3.84 24.25
CA LYS A 1 15.75 4.23 25.50
C LYS A 1 15.15 5.53 26.04
N GLU A 2 15.27 6.64 25.33
CA GLU A 2 14.80 7.98 25.70
C GLU A 2 13.35 8.02 26.21
N LEU A 3 12.41 7.37 25.51
CA LEU A 3 11.00 7.29 25.91
C LEU A 3 10.78 6.49 27.19
N ALA A 4 11.53 5.41 27.38
CA ALA A 4 11.45 4.61 28.59
C ALA A 4 12.01 5.37 29.81
N GLU A 5 13.07 6.14 29.59
CA GLU A 5 13.68 7.00 30.60
C GLU A 5 12.74 8.15 30.99
N ALA A 6 12.15 8.85 30.00
CA ALA A 6 11.19 9.92 30.27
C ALA A 6 9.98 9.42 31.08
N ARG A 7 9.46 8.22 30.74
CA ARG A 7 8.37 7.59 31.48
C ARG A 7 8.77 7.18 32.91
N SER A 8 9.97 6.62 33.09
CA SER A 8 10.43 6.21 34.43
C SER A 8 10.66 7.39 35.36
N GLN A 9 10.93 8.57 34.81
CA GLN A 9 11.13 9.82 35.54
C GLN A 9 9.84 10.64 35.72
N GLY A 10 8.69 10.16 35.24
CA GLY A 10 7.41 10.85 35.32
C GLY A 10 7.35 12.17 34.55
N ARG A 11 8.23 12.37 33.56
CA ARG A 11 8.32 13.62 32.78
C ARG A 11 7.35 13.58 31.60
N GLU A 12 6.10 13.87 31.85
CA GLU A 12 5.03 13.80 30.83
C GLU A 12 5.26 14.77 29.67
N GLU A 13 5.75 15.99 29.94
CA GLU A 13 6.09 16.95 28.89
C GLU A 13 7.18 16.41 27.94
N TRP A 14 8.20 15.79 28.49
CA TRP A 14 9.26 15.18 27.68
C TRP A 14 8.74 13.98 26.87
N VAL A 15 7.86 13.17 27.46
CA VAL A 15 7.16 12.10 26.73
C VAL A 15 6.36 12.68 25.57
N ALA A 16 5.62 13.75 25.77
CA ALA A 16 4.84 14.42 24.73
C ALA A 16 5.74 14.99 23.62
N GLU A 17 6.87 15.61 23.99
CA GLU A 17 7.85 16.11 23.02
C GLU A 17 8.45 14.99 22.17
N ILE A 18 8.84 13.87 22.80
CA ILE A 18 9.35 12.70 22.06
C ILE A 18 8.27 12.18 21.11
N HIS A 19 7.01 12.09 21.54
CA HIS A 19 5.90 11.69 20.66
C HIS A 19 5.70 12.67 19.51
N ALA A 20 5.76 13.98 19.75
CA ALA A 20 5.62 15.01 18.74
C ALA A 20 6.69 14.92 17.63
N ARG A 21 7.94 14.56 17.98
CA ARG A 21 9.02 14.34 16.99
C ARG A 21 8.70 13.25 15.96
N PHE A 22 7.79 12.34 16.28
CA PHE A 22 7.40 11.24 15.39
C PHE A 22 6.01 11.43 14.81
N SER A 23 5.10 12.07 15.55
CA SER A 23 3.69 12.22 15.16
C SER A 23 3.50 13.12 13.93
N TYR A 24 4.38 14.08 13.65
CA TYR A 24 4.31 14.91 12.44
C TYR A 24 4.42 14.09 11.14
N ARG A 25 4.97 12.87 11.22
CA ARG A 25 5.09 11.94 10.08
C ARG A 25 3.86 11.04 9.91
N MET A 26 3.03 10.96 10.94
CA MET A 26 1.82 10.13 10.90
C MET A 26 0.83 10.77 9.94
N HIS A 27 0.20 9.93 9.13
CA HIS A 27 -0.76 10.33 8.10
C HIS A 27 -0.17 11.23 6.98
N ASN A 28 1.15 11.39 6.92
CA ASN A 28 1.82 12.13 5.86
C ASN A 28 2.56 11.16 4.91
N LEU A 29 1.94 10.87 3.77
CA LEU A 29 2.50 9.96 2.77
C LEU A 29 3.86 10.46 2.23
N SER A 30 4.03 11.77 2.06
CA SER A 30 5.27 12.36 1.55
C SER A 30 6.44 12.13 2.50
N GLU A 31 6.25 12.34 3.80
CA GLU A 31 7.29 12.08 4.80
C GLU A 31 7.59 10.57 4.96
N PHE A 32 6.56 9.72 4.85
CA PHE A 32 6.74 8.28 4.83
C PHE A 32 7.60 7.85 3.63
N MET A 33 7.24 8.27 2.42
CA MET A 33 7.96 7.90 1.20
C MET A 33 9.37 8.46 1.19
N LYS A 34 9.57 9.70 1.59
CA LYS A 34 10.90 10.32 1.75
C LYS A 34 11.80 9.47 2.66
N THR A 35 11.29 9.10 3.83
CA THR A 35 12.04 8.28 4.79
C THR A 35 12.36 6.90 4.22
N LEU A 36 11.39 6.24 3.60
CA LEU A 36 11.54 4.92 2.99
C LEU A 36 12.60 4.93 1.89
N LEU A 37 12.48 5.83 0.93
CA LEU A 37 13.38 5.94 -0.21
C LEU A 37 14.81 6.29 0.22
N GLN A 38 14.97 7.22 1.17
CA GLN A 38 16.28 7.57 1.71
C GLN A 38 16.96 6.39 2.44
N ARG A 39 16.19 5.65 3.26
CA ARG A 39 16.74 4.47 3.97
C ARG A 39 17.14 3.38 3.00
N PHE A 40 16.31 3.13 1.99
CA PHE A 40 16.62 2.15 0.95
C PHE A 40 17.85 2.56 0.15
N THR A 41 17.95 3.81 -0.30
CA THR A 41 19.12 4.32 -1.03
C THR A 41 20.42 4.15 -0.22
N ARG A 42 20.40 4.51 1.07
CA ARG A 42 21.59 4.34 1.93
C ARG A 42 21.98 2.88 2.09
N TRP A 43 21.01 2.01 2.30
CA TRP A 43 21.27 0.57 2.41
C TRP A 43 21.82 0.02 1.10
N PHE A 44 21.17 0.31 -0.02
CA PHE A 44 21.56 -0.17 -1.35
C PHE A 44 22.97 0.31 -1.73
N ASN A 45 23.25 1.60 -1.58
CA ASN A 45 24.55 2.17 -1.88
C ASN A 45 25.66 1.56 -1.02
N ARG A 46 25.40 1.33 0.28
CA ARG A 46 26.37 0.65 1.16
C ARG A 46 26.61 -0.79 0.72
N THR A 47 25.53 -1.54 0.42
CA THR A 47 25.61 -2.95 0.05
C THR A 47 26.34 -3.16 -1.29
N HIS A 48 26.12 -2.23 -2.23
CA HIS A 48 26.67 -2.33 -3.59
C HIS A 48 27.84 -1.38 -3.85
N GLN A 49 28.42 -0.78 -2.81
CA GLN A 49 29.56 0.15 -2.88
C GLN A 49 29.34 1.29 -3.91
N ARG A 50 28.12 1.82 -3.94
CA ARG A 50 27.69 2.91 -4.83
C ARG A 50 27.49 4.21 -4.06
N SER A 51 27.45 5.30 -4.80
CA SER A 51 27.05 6.65 -4.32
C SER A 51 25.99 7.25 -5.24
N GLY A 52 25.36 8.32 -4.79
CA GLY A 52 24.36 9.05 -5.57
C GLY A 52 22.93 8.55 -5.39
N THR A 53 22.02 9.13 -6.17
CA THR A 53 20.59 8.80 -6.14
C THR A 53 20.29 7.49 -6.87
N LEU A 54 19.24 6.80 -6.41
CA LEU A 54 18.68 5.62 -7.09
C LEU A 54 17.36 5.95 -7.82
N TRP A 55 16.80 7.12 -7.57
CA TRP A 55 15.48 7.50 -8.03
C TRP A 55 15.60 8.65 -9.02
N GLU A 56 15.08 8.48 -10.22
CA GLU A 56 15.09 9.51 -11.26
C GLU A 56 14.06 10.58 -10.99
N GLU A 57 12.89 10.17 -10.48
CA GLU A 57 11.77 11.07 -10.23
C GLU A 57 11.22 10.92 -8.80
N ARG A 58 10.41 11.90 -8.42
CA ARG A 58 9.59 11.79 -7.22
C ARG A 58 8.56 10.68 -7.40
N TYR A 59 8.24 9.95 -6.31
CA TYR A 59 7.18 8.95 -6.33
C TYR A 59 5.85 9.57 -6.78
N LYS A 60 5.06 8.76 -7.49
CA LYS A 60 3.69 9.10 -7.89
C LYS A 60 2.73 8.32 -6.99
N SER A 61 1.65 8.96 -6.57
CA SER A 61 0.61 8.33 -5.76
C SER A 61 -0.76 8.64 -6.32
N VAL A 62 -1.67 7.68 -6.19
CA VAL A 62 -3.06 7.81 -6.59
C VAL A 62 -3.91 7.30 -5.44
N ILE A 63 -4.94 8.04 -5.09
CA ILE A 63 -5.94 7.57 -4.13
C ILE A 63 -6.81 6.56 -4.84
N VAL A 64 -6.95 5.38 -4.24
CA VAL A 64 -7.80 4.31 -4.76
C VAL A 64 -9.01 4.18 -3.84
N GLU A 65 -10.19 4.29 -4.42
CA GLU A 65 -11.43 4.02 -3.71
C GLU A 65 -11.45 2.60 -3.15
N SER A 66 -12.22 2.41 -2.09
CA SER A 66 -12.40 1.09 -1.47
C SER A 66 -13.22 0.13 -2.36
N GLY A 67 -13.29 -1.13 -2.00
CA GLY A 67 -14.14 -2.11 -2.66
C GLY A 67 -13.57 -2.67 -3.94
N ILE A 68 -14.36 -2.61 -5.01
CA ILE A 68 -13.99 -3.22 -6.30
C ILE A 68 -12.73 -2.57 -6.87
N ALA A 69 -12.58 -1.25 -6.76
CA ALA A 69 -11.42 -0.53 -7.25
C ALA A 69 -10.14 -0.96 -6.52
N ALA A 70 -10.16 -1.00 -5.19
CA ALA A 70 -9.03 -1.43 -4.38
C ALA A 70 -8.65 -2.90 -4.67
N ARG A 71 -9.63 -3.79 -4.78
CA ARG A 71 -9.40 -5.19 -5.12
C ARG A 71 -8.78 -5.35 -6.51
N THR A 72 -9.29 -4.62 -7.50
CA THR A 72 -8.78 -4.65 -8.88
C THR A 72 -7.35 -4.15 -8.94
N MET A 73 -7.06 -3.06 -8.24
CA MET A 73 -5.72 -2.49 -8.18
C MET A 73 -4.74 -3.44 -7.47
N ALA A 74 -5.13 -4.02 -6.35
CA ALA A 74 -4.31 -5.00 -5.63
C ALA A 74 -4.00 -6.21 -6.54
N ALA A 75 -5.01 -6.76 -7.22
CA ALA A 75 -4.84 -7.87 -8.17
C ALA A 75 -3.90 -7.49 -9.33
N TYR A 76 -4.01 -6.27 -9.85
CA TYR A 76 -3.12 -5.77 -10.89
C TYR A 76 -1.66 -5.74 -10.43
N ILE A 77 -1.40 -5.25 -9.21
CA ILE A 77 -0.07 -5.18 -8.62
C ILE A 77 0.50 -6.60 -8.43
N ASP A 78 -0.27 -7.51 -7.85
CA ASP A 78 0.16 -8.89 -7.59
C ASP A 78 0.37 -9.70 -8.89
N LEU A 79 -0.22 -9.30 -10.02
CA LEU A 79 -0.02 -9.91 -11.33
C LEU A 79 1.17 -9.33 -12.12
N ASN A 80 1.78 -8.24 -11.68
CA ASN A 80 2.91 -7.65 -12.40
C ASN A 80 4.08 -8.62 -12.62
N PRO A 81 4.50 -9.46 -11.64
CA PRO A 81 5.55 -10.43 -11.84
C PRO A 81 5.22 -11.48 -12.92
N VAL A 82 3.96 -11.90 -13.01
CA VAL A 82 3.52 -12.83 -14.07
C VAL A 82 3.56 -12.16 -15.44
N ARG A 83 3.10 -10.91 -15.53
CA ARG A 83 3.14 -10.11 -16.78
C ARG A 83 4.56 -9.82 -17.24
N ALA A 84 5.48 -9.68 -16.28
CA ALA A 84 6.92 -9.51 -16.56
C ALA A 84 7.64 -10.83 -16.87
N GLY A 85 6.94 -11.99 -16.85
CA GLY A 85 7.53 -13.28 -17.11
C GLY A 85 8.47 -13.79 -16.00
N MET A 86 8.40 -13.18 -14.79
CA MET A 86 9.26 -13.57 -13.67
C MET A 86 8.81 -14.87 -13.00
N VAL A 87 7.50 -15.10 -12.94
CA VAL A 87 6.84 -16.30 -12.40
C VAL A 87 5.62 -16.67 -13.24
N SER A 88 5.21 -17.92 -13.19
CA SER A 88 4.01 -18.40 -13.87
C SER A 88 2.74 -18.28 -13.02
N ASP A 89 2.85 -18.45 -11.71
CA ASP A 89 1.76 -18.24 -10.74
C ASP A 89 2.13 -17.07 -9.79
N PRO A 90 1.23 -16.10 -9.58
CA PRO A 90 1.51 -14.98 -8.68
C PRO A 90 1.74 -15.44 -7.22
N ALA A 91 1.31 -16.65 -6.85
CA ALA A 91 1.59 -17.24 -5.54
C ALA A 91 3.09 -17.53 -5.33
N ASP A 92 3.84 -17.74 -6.39
CA ASP A 92 5.27 -18.07 -6.34
C ASP A 92 6.16 -16.83 -6.15
N TYR A 93 5.62 -15.63 -6.33
CA TYR A 93 6.37 -14.40 -6.15
C TYR A 93 6.27 -13.90 -4.70
N ARG A 94 7.19 -14.35 -3.85
CA ARG A 94 7.24 -14.06 -2.41
C ARG A 94 7.25 -12.57 -2.02
N TRP A 95 7.60 -11.68 -2.96
CA TRP A 95 7.72 -10.25 -2.72
C TRP A 95 6.44 -9.47 -3.02
N SER A 96 5.37 -10.14 -3.42
CA SER A 96 4.04 -9.55 -3.57
C SER A 96 3.17 -9.79 -2.33
N SER A 97 2.10 -9.01 -2.20
CA SER A 97 1.13 -9.21 -1.12
C SER A 97 0.48 -10.59 -1.18
N TYR A 98 0.15 -11.05 -2.37
CA TYR A 98 -0.48 -12.37 -2.55
C TYR A 98 0.50 -13.52 -2.31
N GLY A 99 1.71 -13.45 -2.87
CA GLY A 99 2.73 -14.46 -2.64
C GLY A 99 3.10 -14.61 -1.16
N GLU A 100 3.25 -13.49 -0.45
CA GLU A 100 3.47 -13.48 1.00
C GLU A 100 2.26 -14.03 1.78
N ALA A 101 1.03 -13.69 1.36
CA ALA A 101 -0.19 -14.17 2.00
C ALA A 101 -0.36 -15.69 1.88
N VAL A 102 0.03 -16.27 0.74
CA VAL A 102 -0.06 -17.72 0.49
C VAL A 102 1.13 -18.46 1.10
N GLY A 103 2.37 -18.00 0.86
CA GLY A 103 3.61 -18.68 1.22
C GLY A 103 4.15 -18.33 2.61
N GLY A 104 3.82 -17.16 3.16
CA GLY A 104 4.41 -16.60 4.37
C GLY A 104 3.98 -17.25 5.69
N GLY A 105 3.25 -18.36 5.67
CA GLY A 105 2.81 -19.09 6.87
C GLY A 105 1.71 -18.38 7.67
N PRO A 106 1.24 -18.98 8.78
CA PRO A 106 0.12 -18.46 9.57
C PRO A 106 0.50 -17.32 10.52
N LYS A 107 1.78 -17.07 10.70
CA LYS A 107 2.33 -16.05 11.64
C LYS A 107 3.14 -15.00 10.87
N GLY A 108 3.50 -13.92 11.55
CA GLY A 108 4.42 -12.92 11.02
C GLY A 108 3.86 -12.17 9.79
N ASN A 109 4.67 -12.09 8.75
CA ASN A 109 4.36 -11.33 7.54
C ASN A 109 3.21 -11.94 6.74
N GLY A 110 3.09 -13.27 6.67
CA GLY A 110 1.98 -13.93 6.02
C GLY A 110 0.63 -13.58 6.64
N LYS A 111 0.54 -13.50 7.98
CA LYS A 111 -0.66 -13.01 8.68
C LYS A 111 -0.97 -11.56 8.32
N LYS A 112 0.04 -10.69 8.28
CA LYS A 112 -0.13 -9.27 7.92
C LYS A 112 -0.58 -9.09 6.48
N ALA A 113 0.02 -9.83 5.56
CA ALA A 113 -0.33 -9.80 4.14
C ALA A 113 -1.79 -10.25 3.90
N ARG A 114 -2.23 -11.33 4.57
CA ARG A 114 -3.64 -11.77 4.54
C ARG A 114 -4.58 -10.71 5.07
N ALA A 115 -4.25 -10.08 6.19
CA ALA A 115 -5.06 -9.00 6.75
C ALA A 115 -5.16 -7.81 5.79
N GLY A 116 -4.06 -7.45 5.13
CA GLY A 116 -4.04 -6.39 4.13
C GLY A 116 -4.93 -6.68 2.92
N LEU A 117 -4.83 -7.89 2.37
CA LEU A 117 -5.66 -8.31 1.24
C LEU A 117 -7.15 -8.42 1.60
N VAL A 118 -7.48 -8.90 2.80
CA VAL A 118 -8.87 -8.93 3.26
C VAL A 118 -9.42 -7.51 3.36
N ARG A 119 -8.69 -6.56 3.92
CA ARG A 119 -9.10 -5.15 3.95
C ARG A 119 -9.33 -4.57 2.55
N ALA A 120 -8.39 -4.80 1.63
CA ALA A 120 -8.50 -4.34 0.25
C ALA A 120 -9.73 -4.92 -0.47
N CYS A 121 -10.13 -6.16 -0.14
CA CYS A 121 -11.23 -6.84 -0.80
C CYS A 121 -12.60 -6.58 -0.16
N MET A 122 -12.66 -6.27 1.14
CA MET A 122 -13.90 -6.24 1.90
C MET A 122 -14.43 -4.82 2.16
N SER A 123 -13.86 -3.77 1.65
CA SER A 123 -14.26 -2.37 1.84
C SER A 123 -15.39 -2.12 2.84
N HIS A 124 -15.11 -1.39 3.90
CA HIS A 124 -16.07 -0.83 4.88
C HIS A 124 -16.95 -1.81 5.69
N GLN A 125 -16.86 -3.11 5.48
CA GLN A 125 -17.66 -4.05 6.26
C GLN A 125 -16.87 -4.59 7.44
N GLY A 126 -17.03 -3.96 8.56
CA GLY A 126 -16.88 -4.57 9.86
C GLY A 126 -15.48 -4.58 10.45
N GLU A 127 -15.48 -4.41 11.73
CA GLU A 127 -14.38 -4.59 12.64
C GLU A 127 -13.86 -6.03 12.61
N GLY A 128 -12.57 -6.17 12.54
CA GLY A 128 -11.88 -7.42 12.80
C GLY A 128 -11.54 -8.24 11.55
N PHE A 129 -10.26 -8.54 11.48
CA PHE A 129 -9.74 -9.56 10.60
C PHE A 129 -10.01 -10.94 11.23
N GLU A 130 -10.97 -11.68 10.69
CA GLU A 130 -11.17 -13.09 11.03
C GLU A 130 -10.40 -13.97 10.05
N ALA A 131 -9.54 -14.84 10.58
CA ALA A 131 -8.78 -15.80 9.77
C ALA A 131 -9.68 -16.70 8.90
N ALA A 132 -10.92 -16.95 9.34
CA ALA A 132 -11.94 -17.66 8.57
C ALA A 132 -12.28 -16.99 7.25
N LYS A 133 -12.25 -15.66 7.20
CA LYS A 133 -12.53 -14.87 5.98
C LYS A 133 -11.43 -15.00 4.93
N TRP A 134 -10.19 -15.32 5.31
CA TRP A 134 -9.11 -15.50 4.36
C TRP A 134 -9.38 -16.60 3.32
N LYS A 135 -9.96 -17.73 3.75
CA LYS A 135 -10.25 -18.85 2.83
C LYS A 135 -11.24 -18.45 1.73
N GLU A 136 -12.23 -17.66 2.08
CA GLU A 136 -13.21 -17.11 1.12
C GLU A 136 -12.59 -16.04 0.24
N ILE A 137 -11.96 -15.06 0.86
CA ILE A 137 -11.34 -13.93 0.16
C ILE A 137 -10.24 -14.40 -0.78
N SER A 138 -9.38 -15.34 -0.39
CA SER A 138 -8.33 -15.86 -1.26
C SER A 138 -8.90 -16.51 -2.52
N ARG A 139 -10.04 -17.19 -2.42
CA ARG A 139 -10.72 -17.79 -3.56
C ARG A 139 -11.29 -16.71 -4.52
N ILE A 140 -11.95 -15.70 -3.95
CA ILE A 140 -12.48 -14.56 -4.74
C ILE A 140 -11.32 -13.79 -5.39
N TYR A 141 -10.25 -13.54 -4.65
CA TYR A 141 -9.10 -12.80 -5.14
C TYR A 141 -8.38 -13.55 -6.27
N ARG A 142 -8.16 -14.85 -6.10
CA ARG A 142 -7.57 -15.70 -7.14
C ARG A 142 -8.44 -15.75 -8.41
N ARG A 143 -9.76 -15.77 -8.25
CA ARG A 143 -10.69 -15.67 -9.38
C ARG A 143 -10.58 -14.32 -10.10
N THR A 144 -10.46 -13.23 -9.35
CA THR A 144 -10.25 -11.87 -9.90
C THR A 144 -8.95 -11.81 -10.71
N MET A 145 -7.85 -12.37 -10.18
CA MET A 145 -6.58 -12.47 -10.90
C MET A 145 -6.68 -13.34 -12.15
N GLY A 146 -7.32 -14.48 -12.08
CA GLY A 146 -7.54 -15.37 -13.23
C GLY A 146 -8.34 -14.71 -14.36
N LEU A 147 -9.37 -13.96 -14.02
CA LEU A 147 -10.11 -13.15 -15.00
C LEU A 147 -9.26 -12.05 -15.61
N ALA A 148 -8.36 -11.43 -14.84
CA ALA A 148 -7.46 -10.39 -15.32
C ALA A 148 -6.36 -10.93 -16.24
N LEU A 149 -5.88 -12.16 -16.01
CA LEU A 149 -4.93 -12.85 -16.92
C LEU A 149 -5.60 -13.31 -18.22
N GLY A 150 -6.82 -13.83 -18.14
CA GLY A 150 -7.55 -14.35 -19.29
C GLY A 150 -8.12 -13.28 -20.25
N ARG A 151 -8.13 -12.04 -19.84
CA ARG A 151 -8.61 -10.91 -20.65
C ARG A 151 -7.50 -9.91 -20.91
N LYS A 152 -7.22 -9.59 -22.18
CA LYS A 152 -6.53 -8.35 -22.57
C LYS A 152 -7.18 -7.10 -21.93
N SER A 153 -8.39 -7.25 -21.37
CA SER A 153 -9.19 -6.22 -20.73
C SER A 153 -8.83 -5.93 -19.25
N GLY A 154 -7.97 -6.70 -18.62
CA GLY A 154 -7.55 -6.38 -17.24
C GLY A 154 -6.84 -5.04 -17.15
N ARG A 155 -6.00 -4.72 -18.15
CA ARG A 155 -5.36 -3.40 -18.27
C ARG A 155 -6.42 -2.31 -18.54
N ALA A 156 -7.34 -2.55 -19.46
CA ALA A 156 -8.42 -1.61 -19.75
C ALA A 156 -9.37 -1.38 -18.57
N ALA A 157 -9.59 -2.37 -17.69
CA ALA A 157 -10.38 -2.19 -16.47
C ALA A 157 -9.64 -1.32 -15.44
N VAL A 158 -8.33 -1.54 -15.27
CA VAL A 158 -7.49 -0.69 -14.42
C VAL A 158 -7.39 0.72 -14.98
N ASP A 159 -7.16 0.85 -16.28
CA ASP A 159 -7.08 2.17 -16.94
C ASP A 159 -8.39 2.95 -16.80
N ARG A 160 -9.56 2.27 -16.89
CA ARG A 160 -10.86 2.89 -16.62
C ARG A 160 -11.01 3.34 -15.16
N VAL A 161 -10.61 2.52 -14.20
CA VAL A 161 -10.65 2.90 -12.78
C VAL A 161 -9.75 4.10 -12.52
N LEU A 162 -8.54 4.11 -13.06
CA LEU A 162 -7.62 5.24 -12.95
C LEU A 162 -8.14 6.50 -13.63
N GLU A 163 -8.80 6.36 -14.78
CA GLU A 163 -9.40 7.47 -15.51
C GLU A 163 -10.60 8.07 -14.76
N ILE A 164 -11.49 7.24 -14.21
CA ILE A 164 -12.60 7.70 -13.36
C ILE A 164 -12.07 8.44 -12.15
N GLN A 165 -11.03 7.92 -11.50
CA GLN A 165 -10.41 8.56 -10.33
C GLN A 165 -9.75 9.89 -10.67
N ARG A 166 -9.06 9.99 -11.82
CA ARG A 166 -8.51 11.27 -12.29
C ARG A 166 -9.60 12.32 -12.47
N ARG A 167 -10.70 11.95 -13.13
CA ARG A 167 -11.84 12.86 -13.36
C ARG A 167 -12.46 13.31 -12.05
N SER A 168 -12.65 12.41 -11.08
CA SER A 168 -13.17 12.77 -9.76
C SER A 168 -12.25 13.72 -8.99
N GLN A 169 -10.93 13.51 -9.08
CA GLN A 169 -9.94 14.39 -8.44
C GLN A 169 -9.90 15.77 -9.10
N THR A 170 -9.97 15.83 -10.43
CA THR A 170 -10.02 17.10 -11.16
C THR A 170 -11.27 17.90 -10.78
N ALA A 171 -12.44 17.24 -10.77
CA ALA A 171 -13.70 17.88 -10.37
C ALA A 171 -13.68 18.37 -8.92
N ALA A 172 -13.08 17.62 -7.99
CA ALA A 172 -12.94 18.06 -6.60
C ALA A 172 -12.02 19.29 -6.48
N THR A 173 -10.90 19.30 -7.21
CA THR A 173 -9.99 20.44 -7.22
C THR A 173 -10.62 21.69 -7.88
N GLU A 174 -11.44 21.51 -8.91
CA GLU A 174 -12.18 22.60 -9.55
C GLU A 174 -13.27 23.17 -8.62
N MET A 175 -13.95 22.30 -7.85
CA MET A 175 -14.92 22.75 -6.84
C MET A 175 -14.24 23.52 -5.70
N GLU A 176 -13.11 23.03 -5.17
CA GLU A 176 -12.34 23.74 -4.15
C GLU A 176 -11.82 25.10 -4.65
N ALA A 177 -11.44 25.20 -5.91
CA ALA A 177 -11.01 26.44 -6.52
C ALA A 177 -12.15 27.44 -6.72
N LEU A 178 -13.35 26.97 -7.04
CA LEU A 178 -14.55 27.81 -7.17
C LEU A 178 -15.00 28.33 -5.77
N GLU A 179 -15.03 27.46 -4.76
CA GLU A 179 -15.36 27.86 -3.38
C GLU A 179 -14.35 28.86 -2.78
N ALA A 180 -13.09 28.80 -3.20
CA ALA A 180 -12.06 29.75 -2.80
C ALA A 180 -12.15 31.12 -3.51
N GLN A 181 -12.88 31.22 -4.64
CA GLN A 181 -13.12 32.47 -5.34
C GLN A 181 -14.37 33.21 -4.87
N ASP A 182 -15.30 32.50 -4.21
CA ASP A 182 -16.55 33.04 -3.68
C ASP A 182 -16.42 33.52 -2.21
N ASN A 183 -15.27 33.42 -1.57
CA ASN A 183 -14.92 33.92 -0.24
C ASN A 183 -13.92 35.08 -0.34
#